data_9bc51cfd1bd09a9b308821978eac361c
#
_entry.id   9bc51cfd1bd09a9b308821978eac361c
#
_cell.length_a   1.000
_cell.length_b   1.000
_cell.length_c   1.000
_cell.angle_alpha   90.00
_cell.angle_beta   90.00
_cell.angle_gamma   90.00
#
_symmetry.space_group_name_H-M   'P 1'
#
loop_
_entity.id
_entity.type
_entity.pdbx_description
1 polymer ?
#
loop_
_entity_poly.entity_id
_entity_poly.type
_entity_poly.pdbx_seq_one_letter_code
_entity_poly.pdbx_strand_id
1 'polypeptide(L)'
;MTLYDLLNEGSATLQQAGDTDGENDAKLLLFEAFHLDLVHFLMDRLRPLSEQDAKVQEQIRTYRGMIEKRASRIPLQQILGSQEFMGLEFFVNEHVLIPRQDTETLVELVLQEQQGPEKKLLDLCTGSGCIAISLAVKGGYRSVTATDLSEEALKVAERNAKMHGFAMV
;
A
#
# COMPACT_ATOMS: atom_id res chain seq x y z
N MET A 1 -13.50 7.35 25.38
CA MET A 1 -13.24 7.42 23.93
C MET A 1 -13.51 6.06 23.32
N THR A 2 -14.08 6.02 22.11
CA THR A 2 -14.39 4.79 21.35
C THR A 2 -13.64 4.79 20.02
N LEU A 3 -13.63 3.67 19.30
CA LEU A 3 -13.10 3.64 17.92
C LEU A 3 -13.89 4.56 16.98
N TYR A 4 -15.20 4.71 17.23
CA TYR A 4 -16.05 5.61 16.44
C TYR A 4 -15.71 7.08 16.69
N ASP A 5 -15.38 7.45 17.94
CA ASP A 5 -14.93 8.82 18.25
C ASP A 5 -13.61 9.15 17.54
N LEU A 6 -12.67 8.19 17.52
CA LEU A 6 -11.40 8.35 16.80
C LEU A 6 -11.61 8.49 15.28
N LEU A 7 -12.49 7.67 14.70
CA LEU A 7 -12.81 7.78 13.28
C LEU A 7 -13.37 9.17 12.94
N ASN A 8 -14.30 9.67 13.75
CA ASN A 8 -14.89 11.00 13.53
C ASN A 8 -13.84 12.11 13.69
N GLU A 9 -12.94 12.01 14.69
CA GLU A 9 -11.83 12.94 14.89
C GLU A 9 -10.92 13.00 13.65
N GLY A 10 -10.48 11.83 13.17
CA GLY A 10 -9.61 11.72 12.00
C GLY A 10 -10.28 12.21 10.72
N SER A 11 -11.53 11.78 10.47
CA SER A 11 -12.31 12.22 9.32
C SER A 11 -12.48 13.74 9.27
N ALA A 12 -12.84 14.36 10.38
CA ALA A 12 -12.96 15.81 10.47
C ALA A 12 -11.63 16.53 10.19
N THR A 13 -10.52 16.00 10.72
CA THR A 13 -9.18 16.55 10.47
C THR A 13 -8.81 16.50 8.98
N LEU A 14 -9.04 15.37 8.31
CA LEU A 14 -8.73 15.22 6.90
C LEU A 14 -9.64 16.08 6.01
N GLN A 15 -10.92 16.17 6.31
CA GLN A 15 -11.85 17.05 5.59
C GLN A 15 -11.45 18.52 5.72
N GLN A 16 -11.05 18.99 6.91
CA GLN A 16 -10.53 20.34 7.12
C GLN A 16 -9.25 20.60 6.33
N ALA A 17 -8.42 19.58 6.13
CA ALA A 17 -7.24 19.64 5.27
C ALA A 17 -7.59 19.58 3.75
N GLY A 18 -8.88 19.48 3.40
CA GLY A 18 -9.38 19.44 2.02
C GLY A 18 -9.20 18.08 1.36
N ASP A 19 -9.22 17.00 2.14
CA ASP A 19 -9.24 15.64 1.60
C ASP A 19 -10.70 15.24 1.31
N THR A 20 -10.99 14.98 0.04
CA THR A 20 -12.36 14.61 -0.40
C THR A 20 -12.76 13.19 0.02
N ASP A 21 -11.79 12.32 0.26
CA ASP A 21 -11.96 10.93 0.69
C ASP A 21 -11.65 10.73 2.19
N GLY A 22 -11.57 11.84 2.95
CA GLY A 22 -11.08 11.87 4.32
C GLY A 22 -11.75 10.89 5.28
N GLU A 23 -13.03 10.54 5.10
CA GLU A 23 -13.70 9.53 5.92
C GLU A 23 -13.16 8.12 5.63
N ASN A 24 -13.00 7.78 4.36
CA ASN A 24 -12.47 6.47 3.97
C ASN A 24 -11.00 6.32 4.35
N ASP A 25 -10.19 7.36 4.13
CA ASP A 25 -8.78 7.37 4.52
C ASP A 25 -8.62 7.26 6.03
N ALA A 26 -9.38 8.01 6.82
CA ALA A 26 -9.38 7.90 8.28
C ALA A 26 -9.75 6.50 8.76
N LYS A 27 -10.72 5.84 8.12
CA LYS A 27 -11.12 4.47 8.43
C LYS A 27 -10.00 3.47 8.14
N LEU A 28 -9.35 3.55 6.98
CA LEU A 28 -8.25 2.64 6.62
C LEU A 28 -7.05 2.82 7.54
N LEU A 29 -6.69 4.06 7.89
CA LEU A 29 -5.65 4.36 8.86
C LEU A 29 -5.99 3.86 10.28
N LEU A 30 -7.28 3.91 10.67
CA LEU A 30 -7.73 3.36 11.95
C LEU A 30 -7.60 1.83 11.96
N PHE A 31 -7.97 1.16 10.87
CA PHE A 31 -7.84 -0.28 10.74
C PHE A 31 -6.39 -0.72 10.83
N GLU A 32 -5.48 -0.01 10.18
CA GLU A 32 -4.04 -0.27 10.26
C GLU A 32 -3.51 -0.09 11.69
N ALA A 33 -3.78 1.04 12.32
CA ALA A 33 -3.25 1.37 13.64
C ALA A 33 -3.73 0.41 14.74
N PHE A 34 -4.96 -0.10 14.62
CA PHE A 34 -5.56 -1.01 15.60
C PHE A 34 -5.56 -2.48 15.16
N HIS A 35 -5.03 -2.78 13.96
CA HIS A 35 -5.04 -4.11 13.35
C HIS A 35 -6.46 -4.71 13.28
N LEU A 36 -7.41 -3.93 12.78
CA LEU A 36 -8.81 -4.28 12.67
C LEU A 36 -9.19 -4.64 11.24
N ASP A 37 -10.17 -5.48 11.11
CA ASP A 37 -10.99 -5.61 9.91
C ASP A 37 -12.36 -4.93 10.10
N LEU A 38 -13.15 -4.90 9.04
CA LEU A 38 -14.48 -4.29 9.07
C LEU A 38 -15.41 -4.96 10.09
N VAL A 39 -15.32 -6.27 10.25
CA VAL A 39 -16.21 -7.04 11.17
C VAL A 39 -15.89 -6.67 12.60
N HIS A 40 -14.63 -6.72 13.01
CA HIS A 40 -14.20 -6.34 14.35
C HIS A 40 -14.52 -4.87 14.65
N PHE A 41 -14.28 -3.98 13.68
CA PHE A 41 -14.67 -2.58 13.84
C PHE A 41 -16.17 -2.43 14.10
N LEU A 42 -17.05 -3.05 13.31
CA LEU A 42 -18.50 -2.94 13.48
C LEU A 42 -18.98 -3.49 14.83
N MET A 43 -18.34 -4.53 15.33
CA MET A 43 -18.69 -5.14 16.63
C MET A 43 -18.27 -4.25 17.81
N ASP A 44 -17.10 -3.61 17.73
CA ASP A 44 -16.46 -2.97 18.86
C ASP A 44 -16.45 -1.44 18.79
N ARG A 45 -16.89 -0.83 17.69
CA ARG A 45 -16.77 0.61 17.42
C ARG A 45 -17.32 1.54 18.51
N LEU A 46 -18.33 1.09 19.26
CA LEU A 46 -18.99 1.87 20.32
C LEU A 46 -18.53 1.44 21.73
N ARG A 47 -17.63 0.44 21.84
CA ARG A 47 -17.09 0.01 23.14
C ARG A 47 -16.06 1.03 23.63
N PRO A 48 -16.10 1.42 24.91
CA PRO A 48 -15.06 2.28 25.49
C PRO A 48 -13.69 1.62 25.39
N LEU A 49 -12.72 2.34 24.86
CA LEU A 49 -11.32 1.94 24.86
C LEU A 49 -10.73 2.10 26.26
N SER A 50 -9.91 1.15 26.70
CA SER A 50 -9.20 1.24 27.98
C SER A 50 -8.03 2.22 27.86
N GLU A 51 -8.26 3.47 28.21
CA GLU A 51 -7.23 4.52 28.13
C GLU A 51 -6.06 4.30 29.12
N GLN A 52 -6.17 3.35 30.03
CA GLN A 52 -5.08 2.95 30.94
C GLN A 52 -4.19 1.86 30.33
N ASP A 53 -4.62 1.22 29.25
CA ASP A 53 -3.84 0.20 28.54
C ASP A 53 -2.78 0.87 27.66
N ALA A 54 -1.53 0.61 27.94
CA ALA A 54 -0.39 1.17 27.21
C ALA A 54 -0.42 0.83 25.70
N LYS A 55 -0.93 -0.36 25.34
CA LYS A 55 -1.08 -0.76 23.95
C LYS A 55 -2.13 0.10 23.24
N VAL A 56 -3.27 0.33 23.88
CA VAL A 56 -4.33 1.19 23.33
C VAL A 56 -3.83 2.62 23.16
N GLN A 57 -3.10 3.15 24.14
CA GLN A 57 -2.49 4.48 24.02
C GLN A 57 -1.52 4.59 22.85
N GLU A 58 -0.70 3.55 22.62
CA GLU A 58 0.22 3.51 21.48
C GLU A 58 -0.54 3.46 20.15
N GLN A 59 -1.58 2.66 20.04
CA GLN A 59 -2.42 2.59 18.85
C GLN A 59 -3.09 3.94 18.54
N ILE A 60 -3.58 4.64 19.56
CA ILE A 60 -4.15 5.99 19.40
C ILE A 60 -3.10 6.98 18.89
N ARG A 61 -1.88 6.95 19.45
CA ARG A 61 -0.78 7.81 18.99
C ARG A 61 -0.40 7.51 17.54
N THR A 62 -0.27 6.24 17.21
CA THR A 62 0.03 5.79 15.85
C THR A 62 -1.03 6.28 14.88
N TYR A 63 -2.30 6.09 15.20
CA TYR A 63 -3.41 6.57 14.37
C TYR A 63 -3.36 8.08 14.14
N ARG A 64 -3.24 8.88 15.20
CA ARG A 64 -3.16 10.34 15.09
C ARG A 64 -1.95 10.79 14.28
N GLY A 65 -0.79 10.16 14.45
CA GLY A 65 0.39 10.44 13.65
C GLY A 65 0.19 10.11 12.16
N MET A 66 -0.56 9.05 11.84
CA MET A 66 -0.94 8.73 10.46
C MET A 66 -1.90 9.78 9.88
N ILE A 67 -2.89 10.24 10.66
CA ILE A 67 -3.82 11.31 10.25
C ILE A 67 -3.06 12.62 9.98
N GLU A 68 -2.11 12.99 10.83
CA GLU A 68 -1.28 14.19 10.62
C GLU A 68 -0.47 14.09 9.32
N LYS A 69 0.16 12.95 9.04
CA LYS A 69 0.86 12.70 7.79
C LYS A 69 -0.09 12.83 6.59
N ARG A 70 -1.28 12.24 6.66
CA ARG A 70 -2.26 12.32 5.58
C ARG A 70 -2.79 13.74 5.38
N ALA A 71 -3.05 14.47 6.45
CA ALA A 71 -3.43 15.89 6.41
C ALA A 71 -2.33 16.77 5.78
N SER A 72 -1.05 16.40 5.92
CA SER A 72 0.08 17.06 5.24
C SER A 72 0.28 16.61 3.79
N ARG A 73 -0.72 15.91 3.20
CA ARG A 73 -0.75 15.45 1.80
C ARG A 73 0.17 14.28 1.45
N ILE A 74 0.71 13.57 2.42
CA ILE A 74 1.38 12.29 2.14
C ILE A 74 0.33 11.30 1.65
N PRO A 75 0.54 10.60 0.53
CA PRO A 75 -0.41 9.63 0.00
C PRO A 75 -0.73 8.52 1.00
N LEU A 76 -1.99 8.10 1.06
CA LEU A 76 -2.47 7.05 1.97
C LEU A 76 -1.60 5.78 1.87
N GLN A 77 -1.33 5.32 0.65
CA GLN A 77 -0.56 4.10 0.41
C GLN A 77 0.89 4.18 0.93
N GLN A 78 1.51 5.36 0.89
CA GLN A 78 2.83 5.56 1.48
C GLN A 78 2.79 5.52 3.02
N ILE A 79 1.68 5.97 3.62
CA ILE A 79 1.49 5.88 5.08
C ILE A 79 1.24 4.44 5.50
N LEU A 80 0.41 3.70 4.75
CA LEU A 80 0.15 2.27 4.96
C LEU A 80 1.34 1.39 4.59
N GLY A 81 2.22 1.87 3.69
CA GLY A 81 3.37 1.13 3.20
C GLY A 81 3.02 0.04 2.20
N SER A 82 1.78 -0.02 1.69
CA SER A 82 1.36 -1.04 0.74
C SER A 82 0.38 -0.52 -0.31
N GLN A 83 0.40 -1.18 -1.47
CA GLN A 83 -0.52 -0.98 -2.59
C GLN A 83 -0.79 -2.31 -3.29
N GLU A 84 -2.05 -2.61 -3.50
CA GLU A 84 -2.43 -3.72 -4.37
C GLU A 84 -2.26 -3.33 -5.84
N PHE A 85 -1.71 -4.24 -6.64
CA PHE A 85 -1.57 -4.10 -8.09
C PHE A 85 -1.63 -5.49 -8.73
N MET A 86 -2.50 -5.68 -9.73
CA MET A 86 -2.72 -6.98 -10.37
C MET A 86 -3.09 -8.11 -9.38
N GLY A 87 -3.76 -7.81 -8.25
CA GLY A 87 -4.08 -8.76 -7.19
C GLY A 87 -2.86 -9.26 -6.40
N LEU A 88 -1.75 -8.53 -6.46
CA LEU A 88 -0.55 -8.75 -5.67
C LEU A 88 -0.32 -7.54 -4.76
N GLU A 89 0.14 -7.76 -3.54
CA GLU A 89 0.47 -6.67 -2.61
C GLU A 89 1.91 -6.23 -2.82
N PHE A 90 2.13 -4.92 -2.96
CA PHE A 90 3.45 -4.32 -3.13
C PHE A 90 3.76 -3.37 -1.99
N PHE A 91 4.93 -3.50 -1.39
CA PHE A 91 5.49 -2.47 -0.52
C PHE A 91 5.77 -1.20 -1.33
N VAL A 92 5.36 -0.04 -0.79
CA VAL A 92 5.60 1.27 -1.37
C VAL A 92 6.04 2.26 -0.29
N ASN A 93 6.84 3.24 -0.71
CA ASN A 93 7.29 4.34 0.15
C ASN A 93 7.51 5.60 -0.71
N GLU A 94 8.14 6.62 -0.14
CA GLU A 94 8.42 7.89 -0.80
C GLU A 94 9.40 7.82 -1.98
N HIS A 95 10.11 6.70 -2.16
CA HIS A 95 11.12 6.54 -3.21
C HIS A 95 10.57 5.96 -4.51
N VAL A 96 9.30 5.53 -4.52
CA VAL A 96 8.68 4.92 -5.70
C VAL A 96 7.33 5.54 -6.02
N LEU A 97 7.00 5.56 -7.31
CA LEU A 97 5.64 5.87 -7.74
C LEU A 97 4.71 4.76 -7.24
N ILE A 98 3.60 5.16 -6.60
CA ILE A 98 2.55 4.22 -6.19
C ILE A 98 1.95 3.58 -7.45
N PRO A 99 1.92 2.24 -7.55
CA PRO A 99 1.30 1.54 -8.68
C PRO A 99 -0.11 2.04 -8.95
N ARG A 100 -0.42 2.33 -10.22
CA ARG A 100 -1.72 2.85 -10.64
C ARG A 100 -2.51 1.80 -11.38
N GLN A 101 -3.81 1.78 -11.20
CA GLN A 101 -4.71 0.84 -11.86
C GLN A 101 -4.63 0.92 -13.39
N ASP A 102 -4.45 2.11 -13.97
CA ASP A 102 -4.28 2.26 -15.43
C ASP A 102 -3.09 1.45 -15.98
N THR A 103 -2.06 1.24 -15.15
CA THR A 103 -0.88 0.46 -15.52
C THR A 103 -1.17 -1.06 -15.57
N GLU A 104 -2.22 -1.53 -14.90
CA GLU A 104 -2.65 -2.93 -14.97
C GLU A 104 -3.03 -3.34 -16.39
N THR A 105 -3.65 -2.42 -17.14
CA THR A 105 -3.98 -2.64 -18.55
C THR A 105 -2.75 -2.98 -19.39
N LEU A 106 -1.61 -2.33 -19.14
CA LEU A 106 -0.35 -2.66 -19.82
C LEU A 106 0.09 -4.11 -19.51
N VAL A 107 0.04 -4.50 -18.24
CA VAL A 107 0.41 -5.86 -17.82
C VAL A 107 -0.52 -6.89 -18.47
N GLU A 108 -1.83 -6.63 -18.46
CA GLU A 108 -2.83 -7.51 -19.09
C GLU A 108 -2.56 -7.69 -20.60
N LEU A 109 -2.29 -6.62 -21.33
CA LEU A 109 -1.96 -6.68 -22.75
C LEU A 109 -0.70 -7.52 -23.00
N VAL A 110 0.35 -7.32 -22.22
CA VAL A 110 1.58 -8.12 -22.34
C VAL A 110 1.30 -9.60 -22.07
N LEU A 111 0.52 -9.92 -21.04
CA LEU A 111 0.13 -11.30 -20.72
C LEU A 111 -0.70 -11.95 -21.83
N GLN A 112 -1.52 -11.19 -22.53
CA GLN A 112 -2.34 -11.69 -23.65
C GLN A 112 -1.52 -11.91 -24.92
N GLU A 113 -0.66 -10.96 -25.27
CA GLU A 113 0.01 -10.94 -26.58
C GLU A 113 1.38 -11.62 -26.57
N GLN A 114 2.06 -11.63 -25.45
CA GLN A 114 3.48 -12.01 -25.33
C GLN A 114 3.67 -13.24 -24.45
N GLN A 115 2.91 -14.32 -24.65
CA GLN A 115 3.04 -15.55 -23.90
C GLN A 115 4.34 -16.31 -24.23
N GLY A 116 4.90 -16.97 -23.22
CA GLY A 116 6.02 -17.89 -23.35
C GLY A 116 7.10 -17.67 -22.28
N PRO A 117 7.44 -18.72 -21.51
CA PRO A 117 8.41 -18.63 -20.39
C PRO A 117 9.85 -18.37 -20.86
N GLU A 118 10.17 -18.62 -22.13
CA GLU A 118 11.49 -18.38 -22.74
C GLU A 118 11.74 -16.94 -23.16
N LYS A 119 10.72 -16.11 -23.16
CA LYS A 119 10.88 -14.68 -23.49
C LYS A 119 11.64 -13.97 -22.37
N LYS A 120 12.51 -13.06 -22.78
CA LYS A 120 13.22 -12.17 -21.86
C LYS A 120 12.47 -10.85 -21.76
N LEU A 121 12.22 -10.42 -20.55
CA LEU A 121 11.60 -9.13 -20.26
C LEU A 121 12.63 -8.15 -19.72
N LEU A 122 12.50 -6.91 -20.14
CA LEU A 122 13.26 -5.78 -19.60
C LEU A 122 12.25 -4.71 -19.17
N ASP A 123 12.24 -4.39 -17.88
CA ASP A 123 11.47 -3.29 -17.30
C ASP A 123 12.41 -2.13 -17.01
N LEU A 124 12.23 -1.03 -17.74
CA LEU A 124 13.01 0.20 -17.58
C LEU A 124 12.26 1.17 -16.67
N CYS A 125 12.96 1.73 -15.68
CA CYS A 125 12.36 2.59 -14.65
C CYS A 125 11.32 1.84 -13.81
N THR A 126 11.74 0.71 -13.27
CA THR A 126 10.87 -0.28 -12.64
C THR A 126 10.14 0.22 -11.37
N GLY A 127 10.67 1.26 -10.70
CA GLY A 127 10.09 1.82 -9.48
C GLY A 127 9.91 0.76 -8.39
N SER A 128 8.66 0.46 -8.02
CA SER A 128 8.33 -0.59 -7.05
C SER A 128 8.53 -2.02 -7.57
N GLY A 129 8.82 -2.20 -8.85
CA GLY A 129 8.89 -3.52 -9.50
C GLY A 129 7.52 -4.09 -9.90
N CYS A 130 6.44 -3.33 -9.77
CA CYS A 130 5.08 -3.86 -9.92
C CYS A 130 4.80 -4.47 -11.30
N ILE A 131 5.30 -3.87 -12.39
CA ILE A 131 5.15 -4.42 -13.76
C ILE A 131 5.97 -5.70 -13.90
N ALA A 132 7.28 -5.61 -13.62
CA ALA A 132 8.22 -6.72 -13.75
C ALA A 132 7.76 -7.96 -12.96
N ILE A 133 7.43 -7.77 -11.68
CA ILE A 133 7.03 -8.83 -10.77
C ILE A 133 5.67 -9.43 -11.17
N SER A 134 4.69 -8.59 -11.54
CA SER A 134 3.38 -9.08 -11.98
C SER A 134 3.50 -9.92 -13.24
N LEU A 135 4.32 -9.51 -14.20
CA LEU A 135 4.61 -10.30 -15.39
C LEU A 135 5.33 -11.61 -15.05
N ALA A 136 6.33 -11.56 -14.16
CA ALA A 136 7.03 -12.78 -13.73
C ALA A 136 6.07 -13.79 -13.08
N VAL A 137 5.26 -13.34 -12.14
CA VAL A 137 4.37 -14.21 -11.34
C VAL A 137 3.20 -14.73 -12.18
N LYS A 138 2.53 -13.85 -12.95
CA LYS A 138 1.31 -14.21 -13.69
C LYS A 138 1.60 -14.80 -15.07
N GLY A 139 2.67 -14.35 -15.73
CA GLY A 139 3.06 -14.81 -17.06
C GLY A 139 4.06 -15.97 -17.07
N GLY A 140 4.62 -16.32 -15.91
CA GLY A 140 5.61 -17.38 -15.78
C GLY A 140 6.94 -17.08 -16.48
N TYR A 141 7.26 -15.81 -16.71
CA TYR A 141 8.52 -15.42 -17.35
C TYR A 141 9.70 -15.71 -16.42
N ARG A 142 10.68 -16.45 -16.94
CA ARG A 142 11.86 -16.91 -16.16
C ARG A 142 13.02 -15.94 -16.17
N SER A 143 13.06 -15.03 -17.14
CA SER A 143 14.13 -14.05 -17.29
C SER A 143 13.52 -12.66 -17.35
N VAL A 144 13.53 -11.99 -16.20
CA VAL A 144 13.06 -10.60 -16.07
C VAL A 144 14.20 -9.77 -15.50
N THR A 145 14.60 -8.77 -16.24
CA THR A 145 15.56 -7.75 -15.81
C THR A 145 14.80 -6.46 -15.52
N ALA A 146 15.03 -5.89 -14.37
CA ALA A 146 14.43 -4.62 -13.98
C ALA A 146 15.53 -3.60 -13.67
N THR A 147 15.38 -2.37 -14.13
CA THR A 147 16.36 -1.29 -13.93
C THR A 147 15.68 -0.03 -13.43
N ASP A 148 16.39 0.73 -12.63
CA ASP A 148 16.01 2.09 -12.22
C ASP A 148 17.26 2.94 -11.99
N LEU A 149 17.13 4.26 -12.14
CA LEU A 149 18.21 5.18 -11.79
C LEU A 149 18.32 5.40 -10.28
N SER A 150 17.23 5.20 -9.56
CA SER A 150 17.17 5.35 -8.12
C SER A 150 17.56 4.04 -7.43
N GLU A 151 18.68 4.04 -6.71
CA GLU A 151 19.08 2.89 -5.89
C GLU A 151 18.03 2.57 -4.80
N GLU A 152 17.36 3.60 -4.26
CA GLU A 152 16.29 3.39 -3.27
C GLU A 152 15.07 2.73 -3.89
N ALA A 153 14.71 3.08 -5.14
CA ALA A 153 13.66 2.37 -5.86
C ALA A 153 14.02 0.90 -6.11
N LEU A 154 15.27 0.61 -6.48
CA LEU A 154 15.74 -0.77 -6.66
C LEU A 154 15.64 -1.59 -5.36
N LYS A 155 15.95 -1.00 -4.19
CA LYS A 155 15.76 -1.67 -2.89
C LYS A 155 14.28 -2.02 -2.63
N VAL A 156 13.36 -1.14 -3.01
CA VAL A 156 11.92 -1.42 -2.94
C VAL A 156 11.54 -2.55 -3.87
N ALA A 157 11.98 -2.52 -5.13
CA ALA A 157 11.72 -3.56 -6.11
C ALA A 157 12.28 -4.93 -5.67
N GLU A 158 13.50 -4.97 -5.14
CA GLU A 158 14.10 -6.20 -4.59
C GLU A 158 13.29 -6.75 -3.40
N ARG A 159 12.82 -5.88 -2.50
CA ARG A 159 11.97 -6.28 -1.38
C ARG A 159 10.69 -6.91 -1.89
N ASN A 160 10.03 -6.28 -2.86
CA ASN A 160 8.81 -6.77 -3.47
C ASN A 160 9.03 -8.10 -4.21
N ALA A 161 10.12 -8.23 -4.96
CA ALA A 161 10.46 -9.47 -5.63
C ALA A 161 10.62 -10.63 -4.63
N LYS A 162 11.32 -10.40 -3.52
CA LYS A 162 11.48 -11.38 -2.44
C LYS A 162 10.15 -11.77 -1.80
N MET A 163 9.24 -10.80 -1.57
CA MET A 163 7.90 -11.07 -1.05
C MET A 163 7.11 -12.02 -1.94
N HIS A 164 7.28 -11.91 -3.26
CA HIS A 164 6.60 -12.75 -4.24
C HIS A 164 7.40 -13.98 -4.69
N GLY A 165 8.50 -14.30 -3.99
CA GLY A 165 9.30 -15.48 -4.27
C GLY A 165 10.06 -15.44 -5.59
N PHE A 166 10.31 -14.24 -6.11
CA PHE A 166 11.00 -14.00 -7.37
C PHE A 166 12.37 -13.34 -7.13
N ALA A 167 13.40 -13.80 -7.85
CA ALA A 167 14.70 -13.15 -7.87
C ALA A 167 14.83 -12.36 -9.18
N MET A 168 14.91 -11.03 -9.07
CA MET A 168 15.24 -10.16 -10.20
C MET A 168 16.77 -10.08 -10.39
N VAL A 169 17.19 -9.99 -11.62
CA VAL A 169 18.58 -9.74 -12.02
C VAL A 169 18.69 -8.33 -12.57
#